data_2716c8fd8206a107e5eea341ff399b05
#
_entry.id   2716c8fd8206a107e5eea341ff399b05
#
_cell.length_a   1.000
_cell.length_b   1.000
_cell.length_c   1.000
_cell.angle_alpha   90.00
_cell.angle_beta   90.00
_cell.angle_gamma   90.00
#
_symmetry.space_group_name_H-M   'P 1'
#
loop_
_entity.id
_entity.type
_entity.pdbx_description
1 polymer ?
#
loop_
_entity_poly.entity_id
_entity_poly.type
_entity_poly.pdbx_seq_one_letter_code
_entity_poly.pdbx_strand_id
1 'polypeptide(L)'
;MKLAKGIARPQSQYFIMGLVTSSFLIMMGCSNPFELEENKVSFDGYYFSSKLSRSKLDDRSFDLTVRRANRSLSGAREAGRYEATRFCIKNYGTSDIKWVLGPDDQSIGLTGKVLKLSGQCDV
;
A
#
# COMPACT_ATOMS: atom_id res chain seq x y z
N MET A 1 7.99 59.08 31.59
CA MET A 1 9.05 58.73 30.64
C MET A 1 9.51 57.30 30.71
N LYS A 2 9.63 56.73 31.89
CA LYS A 2 10.09 55.35 32.06
C LYS A 2 9.04 54.32 31.67
N LEU A 3 7.76 54.66 31.72
CA LEU A 3 6.65 53.75 31.38
C LEU A 3 6.50 53.49 29.89
N ALA A 4 6.89 54.43 29.03
CA ALA A 4 6.79 54.28 27.59
C ALA A 4 7.77 53.23 27.05
N LYS A 5 8.91 53.04 27.65
CA LYS A 5 9.90 52.03 27.25
C LYS A 5 9.49 50.61 27.61
N GLY A 6 8.68 50.42 28.65
CA GLY A 6 8.20 49.11 29.07
C GLY A 6 7.07 48.55 28.22
N ILE A 7 6.31 49.40 27.57
CA ILE A 7 5.15 49.02 26.77
C ILE A 7 5.57 48.47 25.39
N ALA A 8 6.67 48.97 24.83
CA ALA A 8 7.14 48.55 23.51
C ALA A 8 7.73 47.14 23.49
N ARG A 9 8.29 46.67 24.57
CA ARG A 9 8.94 45.35 24.66
C ARG A 9 7.97 44.18 24.57
N PRO A 10 6.80 44.17 25.23
CA PRO A 10 5.87 43.03 25.12
C PRO A 10 5.31 42.82 23.72
N GLN A 11 5.11 43.88 22.98
CA GLN A 11 4.56 43.77 21.63
C GLN A 11 5.50 43.08 20.67
N SER A 12 6.79 43.29 20.82
CA SER A 12 7.80 42.65 20.00
C SER A 12 7.85 41.13 20.23
N GLN A 13 7.67 40.72 21.47
CA GLN A 13 7.68 39.29 21.82
C GLN A 13 6.47 38.54 21.28
N TYR A 14 5.31 39.14 21.29
CA TYR A 14 4.11 38.54 20.73
C TYR A 14 4.19 38.36 19.22
N PHE A 15 4.86 39.27 18.57
CA PHE A 15 5.04 39.18 17.10
C PHE A 15 5.91 38.02 16.70
N ILE A 16 6.97 37.74 17.44
CA ILE A 16 7.89 36.64 17.20
C ILE A 16 7.21 35.28 17.46
N MET A 17 6.42 35.20 18.54
CA MET A 17 5.66 34.00 18.86
C MET A 17 4.60 33.66 17.82
N GLY A 18 3.95 34.68 17.26
CA GLY A 18 2.96 34.47 16.18
C GLY A 18 3.57 33.90 14.91
N LEU A 19 4.76 34.33 14.55
CA LEU A 19 5.48 33.84 13.39
C LEU A 19 5.94 32.39 13.54
N VAL A 20 6.38 32.00 14.73
CA VAL A 20 6.84 30.65 15.03
C VAL A 20 5.67 29.67 15.02
N THR A 21 4.53 30.02 15.57
CA THR A 21 3.34 29.19 15.57
C THR A 21 2.77 29.01 14.18
N SER A 22 2.78 30.04 13.35
CA SER A 22 2.34 29.96 11.97
C SER A 22 3.22 29.03 11.12
N SER A 23 4.53 29.08 11.34
CA SER A 23 5.49 28.21 10.65
C SER A 23 5.32 26.73 11.03
N PHE A 24 4.96 26.46 12.27
CA PHE A 24 4.75 25.09 12.75
C PHE A 24 3.48 24.45 12.17
N LEU A 25 2.43 25.24 11.97
CA LEU A 25 1.19 24.75 11.34
C LEU A 25 1.35 24.34 9.88
N ILE A 26 2.29 24.97 9.17
CA ILE A 26 2.58 24.63 7.77
C ILE A 26 3.28 23.27 7.66
N MET A 27 4.07 22.89 8.65
CA MET A 27 4.76 21.59 8.67
C MET A 27 3.82 20.41 8.92
N MET A 28 2.69 20.59 9.56
CA MET A 28 1.72 19.53 9.82
C MET A 28 0.85 19.17 8.62
N GLY A 29 0.83 19.99 7.58
CA GLY A 29 0.06 19.76 6.38
C GLY A 29 0.70 18.82 5.37
N CYS A 30 1.88 18.25 5.65
CA CYS A 30 2.64 17.41 4.74
C CYS A 30 2.41 15.91 4.90
N SER A 31 1.49 15.46 5.72
CA SER A 31 1.09 14.06 5.75
C SER A 31 0.17 13.78 4.57
N ASN A 32 0.74 13.21 3.51
CA ASN A 32 0.02 12.92 2.29
C ASN A 32 -0.88 11.70 2.43
N PRO A 33 -2.19 11.83 2.23
CA PRO A 33 -3.06 10.70 2.00
C PRO A 33 -2.92 10.10 0.60
N PHE A 34 -2.03 10.60 -0.23
CA PHE A 34 -1.87 10.22 -1.64
C PHE A 34 -1.22 8.86 -1.87
N GLU A 35 -0.56 8.27 -0.88
CA GLU A 35 0.11 6.98 -1.05
C GLU A 35 -0.85 5.81 -1.28
N LEU A 36 -2.12 5.97 -0.96
CA LEU A 36 -3.11 4.90 -1.08
C LEU A 36 -3.74 4.78 -2.48
N GLU A 37 -3.67 5.82 -3.29
CA GLU A 37 -4.29 5.81 -4.62
C GLU A 37 -3.35 5.37 -5.75
N GLU A 38 -2.05 5.57 -5.59
CA GLU A 38 -1.07 5.18 -6.60
C GLU A 38 -0.91 3.66 -6.77
N ASN A 39 -1.40 2.87 -5.83
CA ASN A 39 -1.26 1.42 -5.85
C ASN A 39 -2.47 0.67 -6.41
N LYS A 40 -3.47 1.36 -6.92
CA LYS A 40 -4.62 0.70 -7.52
C LYS A 40 -4.38 0.44 -9.01
N VAL A 41 -4.05 -0.79 -9.33
CA VAL A 41 -3.91 -1.24 -10.71
C VAL A 41 -5.19 -1.96 -11.11
N SER A 42 -5.76 -1.57 -12.26
CA SER A 42 -6.92 -2.24 -12.81
C SER A 42 -6.48 -3.39 -13.74
N PHE A 43 -7.25 -4.47 -13.70
CA PHE A 43 -7.06 -5.62 -14.57
C PHE A 43 -8.38 -5.92 -15.26
N ASP A 44 -8.37 -5.99 -16.57
CA ASP A 44 -9.56 -6.18 -17.38
C ASP A 44 -10.69 -5.18 -17.04
N GLY A 45 -10.28 -3.93 -16.76
CA GLY A 45 -11.21 -2.85 -16.41
C GLY A 45 -11.73 -2.87 -14.97
N TYR A 46 -11.30 -3.81 -14.14
CA TYR A 46 -11.76 -3.94 -12.76
C TYR A 46 -10.62 -3.81 -11.76
N TYR A 47 -10.96 -3.30 -10.57
CA TYR A 47 -10.06 -3.31 -9.43
C TYR A 47 -10.35 -4.52 -8.56
N PHE A 48 -9.29 -5.25 -8.20
CA PHE A 48 -9.39 -6.42 -7.34
C PHE A 48 -8.69 -6.18 -6.02
N SER A 49 -9.31 -6.59 -4.94
CA SER A 49 -8.70 -6.60 -3.62
C SER A 49 -8.05 -7.96 -3.39
N SER A 50 -6.75 -7.94 -3.13
CA SER A 50 -5.97 -9.14 -2.90
C SER A 50 -5.42 -9.17 -1.49
N LYS A 51 -5.35 -10.36 -0.90
CA LYS A 51 -4.74 -10.59 0.40
C LYS A 51 -3.71 -11.70 0.28
N LEU A 52 -2.47 -11.38 0.62
CA LEU A 52 -1.36 -12.33 0.63
C LEU A 52 -0.97 -12.66 2.07
N SER A 53 -0.83 -13.94 2.37
CA SER A 53 -0.40 -14.44 3.67
C SER A 53 0.85 -15.29 3.49
N ARG A 54 1.89 -15.02 4.28
CA ARG A 54 3.09 -15.86 4.31
C ARG A 54 2.83 -17.15 5.07
N SER A 55 3.44 -18.23 4.62
CA SER A 55 3.46 -19.47 5.38
C SER A 55 4.33 -19.30 6.64
N LYS A 56 3.88 -19.85 7.75
CA LYS A 56 4.64 -19.85 9.00
C LYS A 56 5.84 -20.80 8.95
N LEU A 57 5.80 -21.80 8.07
CA LEU A 57 6.85 -22.81 7.93
C LEU A 57 7.95 -22.36 6.98
N ASP A 58 7.64 -21.55 5.99
CA ASP A 58 8.59 -21.05 5.01
C ASP A 58 8.17 -19.64 4.58
N ASP A 59 8.99 -18.66 4.91
CA ASP A 59 8.73 -17.25 4.62
C ASP A 59 8.62 -16.94 3.13
N ARG A 60 9.19 -17.80 2.27
CA ARG A 60 9.13 -17.64 0.81
C ARG A 60 7.82 -18.16 0.23
N SER A 61 7.13 -19.03 0.96
CA SER A 61 5.84 -19.56 0.55
C SER A 61 4.70 -18.65 0.95
N PHE A 62 3.70 -18.53 0.09
CA PHE A 62 2.56 -17.64 0.31
C PHE A 62 1.27 -18.26 -0.19
N ASP A 63 0.19 -17.84 0.42
CA ASP A 63 -1.18 -18.03 -0.04
C ASP A 63 -1.78 -16.68 -0.41
N LEU A 64 -2.42 -16.61 -1.54
CA LEU A 64 -2.99 -15.39 -2.08
C LEU A 64 -4.46 -15.58 -2.39
N THR A 65 -5.26 -14.63 -1.96
CA THR A 65 -6.69 -14.61 -2.19
C THR A 65 -7.05 -13.34 -2.95
N VAL A 66 -7.71 -13.49 -4.09
CA VAL A 66 -8.25 -12.38 -4.88
C VAL A 66 -9.77 -12.35 -4.72
N ARG A 67 -10.28 -11.24 -4.18
CA ARG A 67 -11.70 -11.07 -3.93
C ARG A 67 -12.42 -10.57 -5.19
N ARG A 68 -13.71 -10.88 -5.26
CA ARG A 68 -14.58 -10.48 -6.37
C ARG A 68 -14.06 -10.92 -7.74
N ALA A 69 -13.42 -12.08 -7.77
CA ALA A 69 -12.84 -12.64 -8.98
C ALA A 69 -13.90 -13.05 -10.02
N ASN A 70 -15.16 -13.16 -9.61
CA ASN A 70 -16.28 -13.44 -10.49
C ASN A 70 -16.59 -12.33 -11.49
N ARG A 71 -16.09 -11.11 -11.28
CA ARG A 71 -16.23 -10.00 -12.25
C ARG A 71 -15.49 -10.27 -13.53
N SER A 72 -14.28 -10.81 -13.42
CA SER A 72 -13.43 -11.24 -14.53
C SER A 72 -12.40 -12.22 -13.98
N LEU A 73 -12.51 -13.47 -14.38
CA LEU A 73 -11.54 -14.49 -13.98
C LEU A 73 -10.15 -14.18 -14.57
N SER A 74 -10.11 -13.75 -15.81
CA SER A 74 -8.86 -13.32 -16.47
C SER A 74 -8.19 -12.16 -15.71
N GLY A 75 -8.95 -11.11 -15.38
CA GLY A 75 -8.44 -9.98 -14.61
C GLY A 75 -7.99 -10.37 -13.21
N ALA A 76 -8.74 -11.25 -12.55
CA ALA A 76 -8.38 -11.75 -11.21
C ALA A 76 -7.08 -12.56 -11.23
N ARG A 77 -6.86 -13.37 -12.25
CA ARG A 77 -5.60 -14.11 -12.43
C ARG A 77 -4.40 -13.17 -12.58
N GLU A 78 -4.55 -12.14 -13.39
CA GLU A 78 -3.50 -11.12 -13.55
C GLU A 78 -3.27 -10.31 -12.28
N ALA A 79 -4.32 -9.96 -11.56
CA ALA A 79 -4.22 -9.28 -10.26
C ALA A 79 -3.44 -10.14 -9.26
N GLY A 80 -3.73 -11.44 -9.20
CA GLY A 80 -3.01 -12.37 -8.34
C GLY A 80 -1.54 -12.50 -8.72
N ARG A 81 -1.25 -12.61 -10.01
CA ARG A 81 0.13 -12.64 -10.53
C ARG A 81 0.89 -11.38 -10.12
N TYR A 82 0.28 -10.23 -10.29
CA TYR A 82 0.86 -8.94 -9.93
C TYR A 82 1.21 -8.86 -8.45
N GLU A 83 0.30 -9.22 -7.57
CA GLU A 83 0.53 -9.17 -6.12
C GLU A 83 1.61 -10.15 -5.67
N ALA A 84 1.62 -11.35 -6.20
CA ALA A 84 2.64 -12.35 -5.88
C ALA A 84 4.03 -11.90 -6.35
N THR A 85 4.12 -11.40 -7.58
CA THR A 85 5.37 -10.87 -8.14
C THR A 85 5.89 -9.70 -7.30
N ARG A 86 5.00 -8.77 -6.97
CA ARG A 86 5.34 -7.63 -6.12
C ARG A 86 5.87 -8.07 -4.75
N PHE A 87 5.23 -9.05 -4.14
CA PHE A 87 5.67 -9.62 -2.87
C PHE A 87 7.08 -10.21 -2.97
N CYS A 88 7.35 -11.02 -3.99
CA CYS A 88 8.66 -11.65 -4.16
C CYS A 88 9.75 -10.64 -4.49
N ILE A 89 9.48 -9.63 -5.31
CA ILE A 89 10.43 -8.56 -5.61
C ILE A 89 10.76 -7.75 -4.36
N LYS A 90 9.74 -7.36 -3.62
CA LYS A 90 9.90 -6.52 -2.42
C LYS A 90 10.69 -7.23 -1.32
N ASN A 91 10.45 -8.51 -1.11
CA ASN A 91 11.03 -9.25 0.01
C ASN A 91 12.28 -10.04 -0.34
N TYR A 92 12.43 -10.46 -1.60
CA TYR A 92 13.52 -11.38 -2.03
C TYR A 92 14.24 -10.90 -3.30
N GLY A 93 13.82 -9.81 -3.92
CA GLY A 93 14.47 -9.27 -5.11
C GLY A 93 14.31 -10.11 -6.36
N THR A 94 13.35 -11.03 -6.40
CA THR A 94 13.10 -11.91 -7.55
C THR A 94 11.65 -11.81 -8.02
N SER A 95 11.47 -11.85 -9.33
CA SER A 95 10.15 -11.99 -9.94
C SER A 95 9.79 -13.45 -10.25
N ASP A 96 10.71 -14.37 -10.00
CA ASP A 96 10.51 -15.79 -10.29
C ASP A 96 9.72 -16.46 -9.17
N ILE A 97 8.68 -17.16 -9.54
CA ILE A 97 7.76 -17.82 -8.62
C ILE A 97 7.58 -19.27 -9.03
N LYS A 98 7.73 -20.16 -8.07
CA LYS A 98 7.32 -21.55 -8.20
C LYS A 98 5.87 -21.65 -7.74
N TRP A 99 4.96 -21.73 -8.69
CA TRP A 99 3.54 -21.83 -8.39
C TRP A 99 3.18 -23.26 -7.95
N VAL A 100 2.40 -23.35 -6.90
CA VAL A 100 1.69 -24.59 -6.51
C VAL A 100 0.31 -24.58 -7.14
N LEU A 101 -0.39 -23.45 -7.02
CA LEU A 101 -1.66 -23.20 -7.66
C LEU A 101 -1.55 -21.82 -8.34
N GLY A 102 -1.17 -21.83 -9.60
CA GLY A 102 -0.78 -20.62 -10.33
C GLY A 102 -1.90 -19.96 -11.11
N PRO A 103 -1.70 -18.72 -11.56
CA PRO A 103 -2.72 -17.98 -12.30
C PRO A 103 -3.01 -18.56 -13.68
N ASP A 104 -2.08 -19.32 -14.25
CA ASP A 104 -2.25 -19.98 -15.56
C ASP A 104 -2.74 -21.41 -15.44
N ASP A 105 -2.96 -21.90 -14.25
CA ASP A 105 -3.43 -23.26 -14.03
C ASP A 105 -4.89 -23.37 -14.47
N GLN A 106 -5.15 -24.33 -15.37
CA GLN A 106 -6.50 -24.53 -15.91
C GLN A 106 -7.46 -25.13 -14.88
N SER A 107 -6.93 -25.83 -13.88
CA SER A 107 -7.73 -26.40 -12.79
C SER A 107 -8.21 -25.36 -11.78
N ILE A 108 -7.69 -24.14 -11.86
CA ILE A 108 -8.10 -23.04 -10.99
C ILE A 108 -9.55 -22.66 -11.28
N GLY A 109 -10.37 -22.78 -10.26
CA GLY A 109 -11.74 -22.31 -10.28
C GLY A 109 -12.00 -21.31 -9.16
N LEU A 110 -13.13 -20.65 -9.28
CA LEU A 110 -13.60 -19.77 -8.21
C LEU A 110 -14.20 -20.60 -7.09
N THR A 111 -13.80 -20.27 -5.85
CA THR A 111 -14.48 -20.75 -4.65
C THR A 111 -15.43 -19.62 -4.22
N GLY A 112 -16.70 -19.72 -4.62
CA GLY A 112 -17.62 -18.61 -4.51
C GLY A 112 -17.20 -17.44 -5.42
N LYS A 113 -16.91 -16.30 -4.83
CA LYS A 113 -16.44 -15.09 -5.55
C LYS A 113 -14.92 -14.87 -5.43
N VAL A 114 -14.20 -15.86 -4.95
CA VAL A 114 -12.79 -15.74 -4.57
C VAL A 114 -11.93 -16.65 -5.41
N LEU A 115 -10.80 -16.14 -5.87
CA LEU A 115 -9.75 -16.90 -6.50
C LEU A 115 -8.61 -17.11 -5.50
N LYS A 116 -8.20 -18.37 -5.32
CA LYS A 116 -7.08 -18.73 -4.43
C LYS A 116 -5.88 -19.17 -5.24
N LEU A 117 -4.74 -18.59 -4.93
CA LEU A 117 -3.45 -18.92 -5.53
C LEU A 117 -2.46 -19.26 -4.42
N SER A 118 -1.47 -20.08 -4.74
CA SER A 118 -0.38 -20.37 -3.82
C SER A 118 0.91 -20.63 -4.58
N GLY A 119 2.03 -20.31 -3.95
CA GLY A 119 3.33 -20.49 -4.54
C GLY A 119 4.46 -20.16 -3.58
N GLN A 120 5.66 -20.13 -4.14
CA GLN A 120 6.89 -19.82 -3.42
C GLN A 120 7.78 -18.93 -4.28
N CYS A 121 8.39 -17.92 -3.67
CA CYS A 121 9.40 -17.13 -4.35
C CYS A 121 10.62 -18.01 -4.67
N ASP A 122 11.03 -18.04 -5.92
CA ASP A 122 12.16 -18.85 -6.38
C ASP A 122 13.45 -18.06 -6.20
N VAL A 123 14.13 -18.34 -5.12
CA VAL A 123 15.36 -17.64 -4.73
C VAL A 123 16.51 -18.63 -4.71
#